data_033ce146852f02efbe9ccbbb695ff557
#
_entry.id   033ce146852f02efbe9ccbbb695ff557
#
_cell.length_a   1.000
_cell.length_b   1.000
_cell.length_c   1.000
_cell.angle_alpha   90.00
_cell.angle_beta   90.00
_cell.angle_gamma   90.00
#
_symmetry.space_group_name_H-M   'P 1'
#
loop_
_entity.id
_entity.type
_entity.pdbx_description
1 polymer ?
#
loop_
_entity_poly.entity_id
_entity_poly.type
_entity_poly.pdbx_seq_one_letter_code
_entity_poly.pdbx_strand_id
1 'polypeptide(L)'
;PEHTTWWSQNTGYMPVRKYARAPEIYEHSRRIGRHFDLYERALFQTVISRMVWQEREARWLVETDRGDRILARFVILAGGPLSRPKLPGIPGIETFKGHSFHTSRWDYGYTGGNADGGLTGLADKRVGIIGTGATAVQCVPHLGRSAKELYVFQRTPSAIGVRDDRPTDQDWAQGLKPGWQRERMDNFTAVISGEPFERDLVQDGWTGLLGEIL
;
A
#
# COMPACT_ATOMS: atom_id res chain seq x y z
N PRO A 1 -3.06 6.17 -2.92
CA PRO A 1 -2.58 7.52 -3.23
C PRO A 1 -3.30 8.58 -2.39
N GLU A 2 -4.55 8.38 -2.05
CA GLU A 2 -5.36 9.33 -1.29
C GLU A 2 -5.06 9.32 0.21
N HIS A 3 -4.44 8.27 0.71
CA HIS A 3 -3.99 8.20 2.10
C HIS A 3 -2.91 9.23 2.45
N THR A 4 -2.21 9.79 1.47
CA THR A 4 -1.21 10.84 1.70
C THR A 4 -1.83 12.20 1.99
N THR A 5 -3.10 12.44 1.65
CA THR A 5 -3.74 13.75 1.82
C THR A 5 -4.10 14.06 3.28
N TRP A 6 -4.40 13.06 4.10
CA TRP A 6 -4.81 13.24 5.50
C TRP A 6 -3.76 13.92 6.37
N TRP A 7 -2.48 13.69 6.09
CA TRP A 7 -1.37 14.15 6.91
C TRP A 7 -0.71 15.43 6.40
N SER A 8 -1.08 15.88 5.19
CA SER A 8 -0.48 17.06 4.57
C SER A 8 -0.88 18.37 5.26
N GLN A 9 -2.04 18.41 5.94
CA GLN A 9 -2.47 19.60 6.70
C GLN A 9 -1.45 20.06 7.72
N ASN A 10 -0.83 19.11 8.43
CA ASN A 10 0.11 19.41 9.50
C ASN A 10 1.56 19.48 9.05
N THR A 11 1.89 18.88 7.89
CA THR A 11 3.26 18.80 7.37
C THR A 11 3.51 19.70 6.16
N GLY A 12 2.46 20.34 5.62
CA GLY A 12 2.56 21.17 4.40
C GLY A 12 2.93 20.38 3.14
N TYR A 13 2.82 19.05 3.18
CA TYR A 13 3.22 18.21 2.06
C TYR A 13 2.13 18.13 0.98
N MET A 14 2.52 18.32 -0.27
CA MET A 14 1.72 18.10 -1.46
C MET A 14 2.43 17.09 -2.38
N PRO A 15 1.76 16.01 -2.82
CA PRO A 15 2.34 15.05 -3.75
C PRO A 15 2.71 15.72 -5.07
N VAL A 16 3.79 15.29 -5.69
CA VAL A 16 4.23 15.84 -7.00
C VAL A 16 3.36 15.36 -8.17
N ARG A 17 2.61 14.27 -7.97
CA ARG A 17 1.70 13.68 -8.95
C ARG A 17 0.37 13.29 -8.30
N LYS A 18 -0.67 13.14 -9.12
CA LYS A 18 -2.00 12.65 -8.66
C LYS A 18 -1.88 11.33 -7.88
N TYR A 19 -0.97 10.46 -8.31
CA TYR A 19 -0.66 9.21 -7.62
C TYR A 19 0.82 9.17 -7.22
N ALA A 20 1.07 9.46 -5.94
CA ALA A 20 2.42 9.41 -5.38
C ALA A 20 3.03 8.00 -5.47
N ARG A 21 4.33 7.92 -5.73
CA ARG A 21 5.06 6.66 -5.76
C ARG A 21 5.55 6.24 -4.38
N ALA A 22 5.89 4.97 -4.22
CA ALA A 22 6.29 4.40 -2.94
C ALA A 22 7.44 5.15 -2.23
N PRO A 23 8.53 5.59 -2.90
CA PRO A 23 9.57 6.36 -2.23
C PRO A 23 9.06 7.69 -1.66
N GLU A 24 8.15 8.37 -2.37
CA GLU A 24 7.54 9.62 -1.94
C GLU A 24 6.63 9.40 -0.73
N ILE A 25 5.81 8.35 -0.76
CA ILE A 25 4.93 7.96 0.35
C ILE A 25 5.76 7.60 1.60
N TYR A 26 6.86 6.86 1.41
CA TYR A 26 7.75 6.48 2.49
C TYR A 26 8.42 7.70 3.15
N GLU A 27 8.95 8.64 2.35
CA GLU A 27 9.55 9.85 2.90
C GLU A 27 8.51 10.74 3.60
N HIS A 28 7.30 10.82 3.06
CA HIS A 28 6.20 11.52 3.74
C HIS A 28 5.88 10.88 5.10
N SER A 29 5.82 9.54 5.19
CA SER A 29 5.62 8.84 6.46
C SER A 29 6.74 9.15 7.47
N ARG A 30 7.98 9.24 7.01
CA ARG A 30 9.12 9.65 7.86
C ARG A 30 8.99 11.10 8.34
N ARG A 31 8.51 12.01 7.50
CA ARG A 31 8.25 13.41 7.91
C ARG A 31 7.18 13.47 9.00
N ILE A 32 6.11 12.69 8.88
CA ILE A 32 5.09 12.56 9.93
C ILE A 32 5.72 12.08 11.23
N GLY A 33 6.51 11.00 11.17
CA GLY A 33 7.20 10.45 12.33
C GLY A 33 8.06 11.46 13.06
N ARG A 34 8.81 12.30 12.31
CA ARG A 34 9.63 13.38 12.89
C ARG A 34 8.79 14.54 13.41
N HIS A 35 7.77 14.96 12.66
CA HIS A 35 6.93 16.11 13.02
C HIS A 35 6.18 15.90 14.33
N PHE A 36 5.77 14.68 14.62
CA PHE A 36 5.03 14.32 15.82
C PHE A 36 5.86 13.59 16.88
N ASP A 37 7.20 13.61 16.75
CA ASP A 37 8.14 12.96 17.66
C ASP A 37 7.83 11.48 17.94
N LEU A 38 7.28 10.78 16.93
CA LEU A 38 6.83 9.40 17.08
C LEU A 38 7.99 8.43 17.30
N TYR A 39 9.18 8.73 16.80
CA TYR A 39 10.34 7.84 16.90
C TYR A 39 10.81 7.65 18.34
N GLU A 40 10.70 8.69 19.19
CA GLU A 40 11.09 8.61 20.60
C GLU A 40 10.22 7.64 21.41
N ARG A 41 9.02 7.34 20.91
CA ARG A 41 8.02 6.49 21.57
C ARG A 41 7.73 5.19 20.81
N ALA A 42 8.57 4.82 19.86
CA ALA A 42 8.40 3.66 19.01
C ALA A 42 9.38 2.54 19.38
N LEU A 43 8.87 1.34 19.52
CA LEU A 43 9.66 0.12 19.63
C LEU A 43 9.73 -0.53 18.25
N PHE A 44 10.83 -0.29 17.51
CA PHE A 44 11.08 -0.87 16.21
C PHE A 44 11.60 -2.31 16.33
N GLN A 45 11.40 -3.10 15.26
CA GLN A 45 11.86 -4.49 15.21
C GLN A 45 11.39 -5.33 16.43
N THR A 46 10.18 -5.06 16.88
CA THR A 46 9.58 -5.65 18.08
C THR A 46 8.24 -6.26 17.70
N VAL A 47 8.07 -7.54 17.96
CA VAL A 47 6.83 -8.27 17.69
C VAL A 47 6.00 -8.36 18.97
N ILE A 48 4.74 -7.96 18.89
CA ILE A 48 3.79 -8.23 19.97
C ILE A 48 3.49 -9.73 19.97
N SER A 49 3.87 -10.41 21.02
CA SER A 49 3.67 -11.87 21.18
C SER A 49 2.36 -12.20 21.88
N ARG A 50 1.89 -11.31 22.76
CA ARG A 50 0.67 -11.53 23.53
C ARG A 50 0.00 -10.23 23.95
N MET A 51 -1.32 -10.22 24.00
CA MET A 51 -2.14 -9.14 24.58
C MET A 51 -3.22 -9.77 25.45
N VAL A 52 -3.31 -9.36 26.71
CA VAL A 52 -4.29 -9.87 27.68
C VAL A 52 -4.90 -8.73 28.47
N TRP A 53 -6.23 -8.70 28.52
CA TRP A 53 -6.92 -7.78 29.39
C TRP A 53 -6.75 -8.19 30.86
N GLN A 54 -6.40 -7.23 31.71
CA GLN A 54 -6.24 -7.42 33.16
C GLN A 54 -7.41 -6.73 33.87
N GLU A 55 -8.38 -7.51 34.34
CA GLU A 55 -9.60 -6.99 34.94
C GLU A 55 -9.35 -6.07 36.14
N ARG A 56 -8.46 -6.49 37.04
CA ARG A 56 -8.15 -5.74 38.26
C ARG A 56 -7.56 -4.37 37.98
N GLU A 57 -6.67 -4.30 37.01
CA GLU A 57 -5.94 -3.10 36.62
C GLU A 57 -6.72 -2.24 35.61
N ALA A 58 -7.78 -2.80 35.02
CA ALA A 58 -8.50 -2.23 33.88
C ALA A 58 -7.53 -1.78 32.77
N ARG A 59 -6.59 -2.67 32.39
CA ARG A 59 -5.51 -2.41 31.43
C ARG A 59 -5.25 -3.63 30.57
N TRP A 60 -4.74 -3.37 29.37
CA TRP A 60 -4.12 -4.37 28.53
C TRP A 60 -2.69 -4.60 28.97
N LEU A 61 -2.33 -5.84 29.28
CA LEU A 61 -0.94 -6.27 29.33
C LEU A 61 -0.50 -6.69 27.94
N VAL A 62 0.45 -5.95 27.38
CA VAL A 62 1.07 -6.23 26.07
C VAL A 62 2.47 -6.75 26.31
N GLU A 63 2.76 -7.94 25.78
CA GLU A 63 4.07 -8.59 25.88
C GLU A 63 4.73 -8.65 24.51
N THR A 64 6.06 -8.48 24.47
CA THR A 64 6.84 -8.47 23.24
C THR A 64 7.78 -9.68 23.16
N ASP A 65 8.29 -9.97 21.98
CA ASP A 65 9.32 -10.99 21.74
C ASP A 65 10.68 -10.63 22.37
N ARG A 66 10.83 -9.36 22.80
CA ARG A 66 12.03 -8.85 23.49
C ARG A 66 11.93 -8.92 25.02
N GLY A 67 10.80 -9.41 25.54
CA GLY A 67 10.54 -9.52 26.96
C GLY A 67 9.94 -8.27 27.61
N ASP A 68 9.60 -7.24 26.84
CA ASP A 68 8.93 -6.06 27.37
C ASP A 68 7.51 -6.40 27.82
N ARG A 69 7.05 -5.74 28.90
CA ARG A 69 5.69 -5.84 29.43
C ARG A 69 5.13 -4.43 29.60
N ILE A 70 4.11 -4.09 28.85
CA ILE A 70 3.53 -2.75 28.77
C ILE A 70 2.07 -2.80 29.22
N LEU A 71 1.69 -1.95 30.16
CA LEU A 71 0.29 -1.76 30.58
C LEU A 71 -0.31 -0.59 29.84
N ALA A 72 -1.32 -0.85 29.00
CA ALA A 72 -1.98 0.15 28.18
C ALA A 72 -3.48 0.27 28.49
N ARG A 73 -4.02 1.49 28.51
CA ARG A 73 -5.48 1.70 28.60
C ARG A 73 -6.19 1.31 27.31
N PHE A 74 -5.58 1.64 26.18
CA PHE A 74 -6.12 1.38 24.85
C PHE A 74 -5.06 0.70 23.99
N VAL A 75 -5.47 -0.19 23.13
CA VAL A 75 -4.63 -0.82 22.10
C VAL A 75 -5.31 -0.63 20.77
N ILE A 76 -4.58 -0.05 19.80
CA ILE A 76 -5.04 0.14 18.43
C ILE A 76 -4.24 -0.80 17.53
N LEU A 77 -4.93 -1.72 16.86
CA LEU A 77 -4.31 -2.65 15.93
C LEU A 77 -4.29 -2.04 14.52
N ALA A 78 -3.10 -1.73 14.03
CA ALA A 78 -2.89 -1.13 12.71
C ALA A 78 -2.03 -2.03 11.80
N GLY A 79 -2.07 -3.37 11.99
CA GLY A 79 -1.24 -4.34 11.29
C GLY A 79 -1.56 -4.53 9.80
N GLY A 80 -2.70 -4.05 9.35
CA GLY A 80 -3.20 -4.22 7.97
C GLY A 80 -3.53 -5.68 7.61
N PRO A 81 -4.32 -5.92 6.55
CA PRO A 81 -4.74 -7.26 6.16
C PRO A 81 -3.74 -7.99 5.25
N LEU A 82 -2.76 -7.30 4.66
CA LEU A 82 -1.86 -7.82 3.62
C LEU A 82 -0.43 -8.07 4.10
N SER A 83 -0.23 -8.23 5.41
CA SER A 83 1.11 -8.38 6.01
C SER A 83 1.76 -9.74 5.79
N ARG A 84 0.95 -10.78 5.53
CA ARG A 84 1.43 -12.16 5.32
C ARG A 84 1.20 -12.62 3.89
N PRO A 85 2.25 -12.97 3.13
CA PRO A 85 2.11 -13.56 1.82
C PRO A 85 1.32 -14.87 1.91
N LYS A 86 0.39 -15.08 0.96
CA LYS A 86 -0.33 -16.34 0.81
C LYS A 86 -0.06 -16.88 -0.58
N LEU A 87 0.51 -18.07 -0.64
CA LEU A 87 0.72 -18.78 -1.89
C LEU A 87 -0.60 -19.41 -2.38
N PRO A 88 -0.80 -19.53 -3.70
CA PRO A 88 -1.94 -20.29 -4.23
C PRO A 88 -1.82 -21.76 -3.86
N GLY A 89 -2.95 -22.43 -3.57
CA GLY A 89 -3.02 -23.84 -3.29
C GLY A 89 -2.96 -24.70 -4.56
N ILE A 90 -1.86 -24.59 -5.30
CA ILE A 90 -1.63 -25.36 -6.55
C ILE A 90 -0.91 -26.65 -6.20
N PRO A 91 -1.49 -27.83 -6.48
CA PRO A 91 -0.80 -29.10 -6.25
C PRO A 91 0.55 -29.16 -6.96
N GLY A 92 1.59 -29.57 -6.23
CA GLY A 92 2.95 -29.69 -6.78
C GLY A 92 3.75 -28.39 -6.82
N ILE A 93 3.25 -27.25 -6.29
CA ILE A 93 3.99 -25.99 -6.24
C ILE A 93 5.34 -26.13 -5.53
N GLU A 94 5.43 -27.01 -4.54
CA GLU A 94 6.64 -27.35 -3.78
C GLU A 94 7.67 -28.13 -4.61
N THR A 95 7.27 -28.72 -5.73
CA THR A 95 8.16 -29.48 -6.61
C THR A 95 8.82 -28.62 -7.70
N PHE A 96 8.41 -27.36 -7.81
CA PHE A 96 9.00 -26.46 -8.78
C PHE A 96 10.49 -26.23 -8.50
N LYS A 97 11.33 -26.45 -9.51
CA LYS A 97 12.80 -26.39 -9.38
C LYS A 97 13.38 -25.02 -9.72
N GLY A 98 12.58 -24.12 -10.29
CA GLY A 98 12.99 -22.77 -10.58
C GLY A 98 12.99 -21.89 -9.33
N HIS A 99 13.58 -20.71 -9.44
CA HIS A 99 13.50 -19.69 -8.39
C HIS A 99 12.08 -19.13 -8.29
N SER A 100 11.56 -18.98 -7.09
CA SER A 100 10.21 -18.46 -6.85
C SER A 100 10.15 -17.57 -5.61
N PHE A 101 9.37 -16.52 -5.67
CA PHE A 101 9.11 -15.62 -4.55
C PHE A 101 7.73 -14.96 -4.69
N HIS A 102 7.20 -14.50 -3.59
CA HIS A 102 5.96 -13.72 -3.59
C HIS A 102 6.26 -12.25 -3.92
N THR A 103 5.42 -11.59 -4.73
CA THR A 103 5.63 -10.21 -5.19
C THR A 103 5.79 -9.19 -4.05
N SER A 104 5.20 -9.43 -2.86
CA SER A 104 5.42 -8.59 -1.67
C SER A 104 6.78 -8.82 -0.98
N ARG A 105 7.57 -9.77 -1.47
CA ARG A 105 8.92 -10.10 -1.02
C ARG A 105 9.82 -10.23 -2.24
N TRP A 106 9.87 -9.14 -3.04
CA TRP A 106 10.62 -9.14 -4.29
C TRP A 106 12.10 -9.40 -4.06
N ASP A 107 12.64 -10.34 -4.82
CA ASP A 107 14.04 -10.73 -4.72
C ASP A 107 14.88 -9.99 -5.78
N TYR A 108 15.32 -8.80 -5.44
CA TYR A 108 16.23 -8.03 -6.30
C TYR A 108 17.62 -8.63 -6.40
N GLY A 109 18.04 -9.47 -5.45
CA GLY A 109 19.30 -10.22 -5.56
C GLY A 109 19.30 -11.18 -6.73
N TYR A 110 18.14 -11.77 -7.03
CA TYR A 110 17.94 -12.65 -8.18
C TYR A 110 17.60 -11.90 -9.47
N THR A 111 16.67 -10.95 -9.39
CA THR A 111 16.16 -10.25 -10.59
C THR A 111 17.06 -9.13 -11.07
N GLY A 112 17.93 -8.61 -10.21
CA GLY A 112 18.59 -7.33 -10.43
C GLY A 112 17.59 -6.16 -10.35
N GLY A 113 18.07 -4.96 -10.62
CA GLY A 113 17.26 -3.75 -10.66
C GLY A 113 16.75 -3.26 -9.32
N ASN A 114 15.63 -2.55 -9.37
CA ASN A 114 14.93 -1.98 -8.22
C ASN A 114 13.44 -1.76 -8.53
N ALA A 115 12.74 -1.00 -7.68
CA ALA A 115 11.30 -0.70 -7.84
C ALA A 115 10.96 0.06 -9.15
N ASP A 116 11.92 0.70 -9.81
CA ASP A 116 11.73 1.39 -11.09
C ASP A 116 11.97 0.49 -12.31
N GLY A 117 12.45 -0.74 -12.09
CA GLY A 117 12.74 -1.72 -13.13
C GLY A 117 14.22 -2.10 -13.22
N GLY A 118 14.72 -2.29 -14.45
CA GLY A 118 16.10 -2.70 -14.68
C GLY A 118 16.39 -4.15 -14.23
N LEU A 119 15.43 -5.05 -14.38
CA LEU A 119 15.48 -6.44 -13.88
C LEU A 119 16.39 -7.30 -14.79
N THR A 120 17.66 -6.91 -14.91
CA THR A 120 18.63 -7.48 -15.86
C THR A 120 18.92 -8.96 -15.64
N GLY A 121 18.78 -9.46 -14.42
CA GLY A 121 18.91 -10.87 -14.08
C GLY A 121 17.85 -11.78 -14.73
N LEU A 122 16.83 -11.19 -15.37
CA LEU A 122 15.77 -11.94 -16.03
C LEU A 122 15.96 -12.06 -17.56
N ALA A 123 16.99 -11.47 -18.15
CA ALA A 123 17.16 -11.35 -19.60
C ALA A 123 17.23 -12.71 -20.32
N ASP A 124 17.70 -13.74 -19.69
CA ASP A 124 17.78 -15.12 -20.20
C ASP A 124 16.69 -16.05 -19.66
N LYS A 125 15.77 -15.53 -18.81
CA LYS A 125 14.80 -16.34 -18.06
C LYS A 125 13.42 -16.36 -18.72
N ARG A 126 12.76 -17.50 -18.59
CA ARG A 126 11.30 -17.63 -18.78
C ARG A 126 10.65 -17.39 -17.41
N VAL A 127 9.84 -16.35 -17.33
CA VAL A 127 9.21 -15.91 -16.08
C VAL A 127 7.72 -16.19 -16.11
N GLY A 128 7.20 -16.80 -15.06
CA GLY A 128 5.76 -16.97 -14.82
C GLY A 128 5.29 -16.06 -13.71
N ILE A 129 4.18 -15.32 -13.91
CA ILE A 129 3.48 -14.60 -12.85
C ILE A 129 2.08 -15.16 -12.69
N ILE A 130 1.71 -15.50 -11.47
CA ILE A 130 0.39 -16.08 -11.15
C ILE A 130 -0.49 -15.00 -10.52
N GLY A 131 -1.60 -14.72 -11.18
CA GLY A 131 -2.56 -13.69 -10.79
C GLY A 131 -2.46 -12.43 -11.63
N THR A 132 -3.60 -11.72 -11.74
CA THR A 132 -3.75 -10.49 -12.55
C THR A 132 -4.41 -9.36 -11.78
N GLY A 133 -4.31 -9.38 -10.44
CA GLY A 133 -4.79 -8.29 -9.59
C GLY A 133 -3.87 -7.05 -9.62
N ALA A 134 -4.16 -6.08 -8.79
CA ALA A 134 -3.47 -4.78 -8.74
C ALA A 134 -1.94 -4.86 -8.68
N THR A 135 -1.39 -5.86 -7.98
CA THR A 135 0.06 -6.08 -7.92
C THR A 135 0.61 -6.54 -9.28
N ALA A 136 -0.04 -7.49 -9.93
CA ALA A 136 0.39 -7.99 -11.23
C ALA A 136 0.34 -6.91 -12.31
N VAL A 137 -0.70 -6.06 -12.31
CA VAL A 137 -0.81 -4.90 -13.21
C VAL A 137 0.43 -4.00 -13.13
N GLN A 138 1.02 -3.87 -11.96
CA GLN A 138 2.25 -3.08 -11.77
C GLN A 138 3.51 -3.86 -12.15
N CYS A 139 3.56 -5.18 -11.89
CA CYS A 139 4.75 -6.00 -12.15
C CYS A 139 4.90 -6.39 -13.62
N VAL A 140 3.82 -6.74 -14.31
CA VAL A 140 3.82 -7.28 -15.69
C VAL A 140 4.57 -6.40 -16.69
N PRO A 141 4.40 -5.07 -16.72
CA PRO A 141 5.14 -4.21 -17.64
C PRO A 141 6.66 -4.25 -17.43
N HIS A 142 7.12 -4.36 -16.19
CA HIS A 142 8.55 -4.45 -15.87
C HIS A 142 9.11 -5.84 -16.23
N LEU A 143 8.37 -6.89 -15.92
CA LEU A 143 8.74 -8.27 -16.28
C LEU A 143 8.79 -8.45 -17.79
N GLY A 144 7.78 -7.95 -18.51
CA GLY A 144 7.72 -8.07 -19.99
C GLY A 144 8.84 -7.34 -20.72
N ARG A 145 9.37 -6.26 -20.14
CA ARG A 145 10.53 -5.56 -20.70
C ARG A 145 11.86 -6.25 -20.42
N SER A 146 11.92 -7.06 -19.36
CA SER A 146 13.20 -7.57 -18.84
C SER A 146 13.39 -9.07 -19.04
N ALA A 147 12.31 -9.85 -19.02
CA ALA A 147 12.38 -11.30 -19.18
C ALA A 147 12.56 -11.71 -20.66
N LYS A 148 13.21 -12.85 -20.89
CA LYS A 148 13.27 -13.47 -22.23
C LYS A 148 11.87 -13.82 -22.72
N GLU A 149 11.06 -14.40 -21.85
CA GLU A 149 9.67 -14.75 -22.10
C GLU A 149 8.87 -14.52 -20.81
N LEU A 150 7.64 -14.00 -20.92
CA LEU A 150 6.75 -13.80 -19.80
C LEU A 150 5.44 -14.56 -19.99
N TYR A 151 5.08 -15.37 -19.01
CA TYR A 151 3.82 -16.09 -18.94
C TYR A 151 2.97 -15.52 -17.80
N VAL A 152 1.76 -15.04 -18.13
CA VAL A 152 0.82 -14.50 -17.16
C VAL A 152 -0.32 -15.50 -16.96
N PHE A 153 -0.43 -16.05 -15.77
CA PHE A 153 -1.47 -17.02 -15.43
C PHE A 153 -2.66 -16.33 -14.78
N GLN A 154 -3.79 -16.38 -15.45
CA GLN A 154 -5.03 -15.72 -15.02
C GLN A 154 -6.16 -16.75 -14.84
N ARG A 155 -6.76 -16.78 -13.67
CA ARG A 155 -7.98 -17.57 -13.44
C ARG A 155 -9.23 -16.76 -13.81
N THR A 156 -9.32 -15.56 -13.28
CA THR A 156 -10.46 -14.65 -13.47
C THR A 156 -9.93 -13.31 -13.96
N PRO A 157 -10.45 -12.79 -15.07
CA PRO A 157 -10.07 -11.47 -15.57
C PRO A 157 -10.30 -10.37 -14.52
N SER A 158 -9.33 -9.47 -14.38
CA SER A 158 -9.48 -8.26 -13.58
C SER A 158 -9.83 -7.09 -14.50
N ALA A 159 -10.76 -6.25 -14.07
CA ALA A 159 -11.00 -4.99 -14.75
C ALA A 159 -9.76 -4.09 -14.60
N ILE A 160 -9.28 -3.53 -15.70
CA ILE A 160 -8.11 -2.65 -15.73
C ILE A 160 -8.54 -1.37 -16.42
N GLY A 161 -8.55 -0.28 -15.67
CA GLY A 161 -8.82 1.07 -16.19
C GLY A 161 -7.55 1.85 -16.47
N VAL A 162 -7.70 2.97 -17.17
CA VAL A 162 -6.65 3.98 -17.34
C VAL A 162 -6.53 4.77 -16.04
N ARG A 163 -5.32 4.83 -15.48
CA ARG A 163 -5.10 5.50 -14.18
C ARG A 163 -5.12 7.02 -14.28
N ASP A 164 -4.89 7.60 -15.45
CA ASP A 164 -4.80 9.04 -15.67
C ASP A 164 -3.86 9.74 -14.68
N ASP A 165 -2.66 9.20 -14.50
CA ASP A 165 -1.64 9.79 -13.65
C ASP A 165 -1.01 11.01 -14.31
N ARG A 166 -1.05 12.15 -13.64
CA ARG A 166 -0.54 13.43 -14.12
C ARG A 166 0.18 14.19 -13.01
N PRO A 167 1.06 15.15 -13.33
CA PRO A 167 1.61 16.07 -12.34
C PRO A 167 0.51 16.77 -11.56
N THR A 168 0.77 17.05 -10.30
CA THR A 168 -0.14 17.86 -9.48
C THR A 168 -0.24 19.26 -10.08
N ASP A 169 -1.45 19.70 -10.31
CA ASP A 169 -1.74 21.06 -10.77
C ASP A 169 -1.37 22.05 -9.66
N GLN A 170 -0.42 22.94 -9.97
CA GLN A 170 0.11 23.88 -9.00
C GLN A 170 -0.88 24.98 -8.66
N ASP A 171 -1.68 25.44 -9.62
CA ASP A 171 -2.69 26.48 -9.40
C ASP A 171 -3.80 25.93 -8.50
N TRP A 172 -4.25 24.71 -8.78
CA TRP A 172 -5.18 24.01 -7.91
C TRP A 172 -4.60 23.82 -6.49
N ALA A 173 -3.35 23.41 -6.37
CA ALA A 173 -2.71 23.17 -5.08
C ALA A 173 -2.58 24.46 -4.24
N GLN A 174 -2.26 25.61 -4.88
CA GLN A 174 -2.18 26.90 -4.22
C GLN A 174 -3.56 27.47 -3.84
N GLY A 175 -4.60 27.10 -4.55
CA GLY A 175 -5.98 27.49 -4.26
C GLY A 175 -6.65 26.74 -3.12
N LEU A 176 -6.01 25.69 -2.57
CA LEU A 176 -6.58 24.88 -1.52
C LEU A 176 -6.65 25.62 -0.18
N LYS A 177 -7.80 25.52 0.48
CA LYS A 177 -8.05 26.13 1.79
C LYS A 177 -7.79 25.14 2.93
N PRO A 178 -7.49 25.58 4.16
CA PRO A 178 -7.43 24.71 5.31
C PRO A 178 -8.70 23.84 5.42
N GLY A 179 -8.53 22.55 5.66
CA GLY A 179 -9.65 21.59 5.75
C GLY A 179 -9.97 20.82 4.46
N TRP A 180 -9.37 21.19 3.32
CA TRP A 180 -9.65 20.55 2.03
C TRP A 180 -9.44 19.03 2.02
N GLN A 181 -8.46 18.52 2.79
CA GLN A 181 -8.21 17.07 2.86
C GLN A 181 -9.37 16.35 3.52
N ARG A 182 -9.91 16.92 4.59
CA ARG A 182 -11.05 16.33 5.27
C ARG A 182 -12.28 16.34 4.38
N GLU A 183 -12.57 17.48 3.76
CA GLU A 183 -13.66 17.61 2.79
C GLU A 183 -13.57 16.58 1.67
N ARG A 184 -12.37 16.41 1.11
CA ARG A 184 -12.10 15.41 0.05
C ARG A 184 -12.25 13.98 0.55
N MET A 185 -11.81 13.68 1.78
CA MET A 185 -11.96 12.35 2.38
C MET A 185 -13.42 12.03 2.68
N ASP A 186 -14.14 12.97 3.27
CA ASP A 186 -15.58 12.80 3.57
C ASP A 186 -16.36 12.61 2.26
N ASN A 187 -16.04 13.37 1.21
CA ASN A 187 -16.60 13.20 -0.14
C ASN A 187 -16.26 11.84 -0.75
N PHE A 188 -15.00 11.39 -0.68
CA PHE A 188 -14.63 10.07 -1.15
C PHE A 188 -15.42 8.97 -0.43
N THR A 189 -15.54 9.07 0.89
CA THR A 189 -16.32 8.12 1.69
C THR A 189 -17.78 8.11 1.26
N ALA A 190 -18.41 9.26 1.06
CA ALA A 190 -19.79 9.34 0.57
C ALA A 190 -19.96 8.66 -0.80
N VAL A 191 -19.07 8.98 -1.77
CA VAL A 191 -19.11 8.38 -3.11
C VAL A 191 -19.01 6.85 -3.05
N ILE A 192 -18.05 6.30 -2.29
CA ILE A 192 -17.85 4.83 -2.24
C ILE A 192 -18.84 4.08 -1.36
N SER A 193 -19.60 4.81 -0.52
CA SER A 193 -20.65 4.22 0.34
C SER A 193 -22.07 4.42 -0.23
N GLY A 194 -22.21 5.08 -1.39
CA GLY A 194 -23.51 5.39 -1.98
C GLY A 194 -24.31 6.44 -1.20
N GLU A 195 -23.64 7.26 -0.39
CA GLU A 195 -24.26 8.37 0.31
C GLU A 195 -24.42 9.59 -0.62
N PRO A 196 -25.39 10.48 -0.38
CA PRO A 196 -25.57 11.68 -1.20
C PRO A 196 -24.33 12.57 -1.22
N PHE A 197 -23.94 13.03 -2.40
CA PHE A 197 -22.85 14.02 -2.59
C PHE A 197 -23.20 14.96 -3.75
N GLU A 198 -22.72 16.20 -3.71
CA GLU A 198 -22.99 17.18 -4.76
C GLU A 198 -22.14 16.95 -6.02
N ARG A 199 -20.85 16.64 -5.82
CA ARG A 199 -19.89 16.36 -6.88
C ARG A 199 -18.77 15.47 -6.37
N ASP A 200 -18.17 14.68 -7.26
CA ASP A 200 -16.96 13.91 -6.95
C ASP A 200 -15.73 14.85 -6.93
N LEU A 201 -15.14 15.04 -5.76
CA LEU A 201 -13.93 15.86 -5.57
C LEU A 201 -12.65 15.07 -5.92
N VAL A 202 -12.75 13.75 -6.03
CA VAL A 202 -11.60 12.86 -6.26
C VAL A 202 -11.38 12.63 -7.74
N GLN A 203 -12.44 12.31 -8.48
CA GLN A 203 -12.44 12.07 -9.93
C GLN A 203 -11.35 11.09 -10.35
N ASP A 204 -11.38 9.90 -9.78
CA ASP A 204 -10.45 8.83 -10.15
C ASP A 204 -11.19 7.54 -10.56
N GLY A 205 -10.40 6.50 -10.93
CA GLY A 205 -10.97 5.23 -11.34
C GLY A 205 -11.74 4.48 -10.24
N TRP A 206 -11.52 4.82 -8.97
CA TRP A 206 -12.27 4.22 -7.86
C TRP A 206 -13.65 4.86 -7.72
N THR A 207 -13.70 6.18 -7.69
CA THR A 207 -14.98 6.89 -7.58
C THR A 207 -15.85 6.69 -8.83
N GLY A 208 -15.23 6.63 -10.01
CA GLY A 208 -15.95 6.31 -11.26
C GLY A 208 -16.54 4.91 -11.24
N LEU A 209 -15.74 3.89 -10.91
CA LEU A 209 -16.20 2.50 -10.90
C LEU A 209 -17.29 2.24 -9.84
N LEU A 210 -17.10 2.76 -8.63
CA LEU A 210 -18.04 2.51 -7.53
C LEU A 210 -19.31 3.35 -7.66
N GLY A 211 -19.22 4.55 -8.20
CA GLY A 211 -20.39 5.39 -8.50
C GLY A 211 -21.28 4.83 -9.62
N GLU A 212 -20.76 3.93 -10.48
CA GLU A 212 -21.56 3.21 -11.49
C GLU A 212 -22.21 1.93 -10.95
N ILE A 213 -21.72 1.38 -9.84
CA ILE A 213 -22.21 0.11 -9.27
C ILE A 213 -23.27 0.36 -8.19
N LEU A 214 -23.24 1.51 -7.53
CA LEU A 214 -24.17 1.89 -6.45
C LEU A 214 -25.34 2.72 -6.99
#